data_ff77968e6f62d1d3164ebe8955a1971e
#
_entry.id   ff77968e6f62d1d3164ebe8955a1971e
#
_cell.length_a   1.000
_cell.length_b   1.000
_cell.length_c   1.000
_cell.angle_alpha   90.00
_cell.angle_beta   90.00
_cell.angle_gamma   90.00
#
_symmetry.space_group_name_H-M   'P 1'
#
loop_
_entity.id
_entity.type
_entity.pdbx_description
1 polymer ?
#
loop_
_entity_poly.entity_id
_entity_poly.type
_entity_poly.pdbx_seq_one_letter_code
_entity_poly.pdbx_strand_id
1 'polypeptide(L)'
;MMGSMETRERKIGLKAVYTLCPVAHTVALVSAMVILLHLMLRHNQPLMARIGSSFLHPMHEKLALLWDKLGYYSAAEVLIWGFIAFILAALVWRLVKLIRGDRWRNLYRLVMLPVAAALFVYAGYSALWGTYYYADDFLTTGGFESREIAVDELETVTKYFAARLNELGDAVQRDEQGFYILDRRDILERSRELYRNTETLHPRLSGPAVSAKAIASSHWLSYLDFTGFFFPFTGEACVNTDFPVSLFPSTVAHELAHQRGVAREQDANFVAVLSSLESGDLDYSYSACMLAYIHLGNALYSADYARWEPIYKSLSREVRLDMALNNAYWQQFETPVQTVSNTVHEGLLQSYDQELGLKSYGACVDLLVCHYLNDAQSYFSEENTD
;
A
#
# COMPACT_ATOMS: atom_id res chain seq x y z
N MET A 1 50.31 -44.48 -32.68
CA MET A 1 48.87 -44.37 -33.01
C MET A 1 48.20 -43.65 -31.83
N MET A 2 48.09 -42.33 -31.96
CA MET A 2 47.34 -41.46 -31.02
C MET A 2 45.92 -41.33 -31.56
N GLY A 3 44.96 -41.95 -30.90
CA GLY A 3 43.56 -41.82 -31.22
C GLY A 3 43.02 -40.54 -30.60
N SER A 4 42.59 -39.59 -31.43
CA SER A 4 41.91 -38.38 -31.05
C SER A 4 40.54 -38.72 -30.43
N MET A 5 40.41 -38.47 -29.14
CA MET A 5 39.09 -38.40 -28.50
C MET A 5 38.40 -37.08 -28.91
N GLU A 6 37.63 -37.08 -29.97
CA GLU A 6 36.66 -36.06 -30.26
C GLU A 6 35.53 -36.07 -29.23
N THR A 7 35.57 -35.20 -28.28
CA THR A 7 34.44 -34.87 -27.40
C THR A 7 33.34 -34.22 -28.22
N ARG A 8 32.36 -35.00 -28.63
CA ARG A 8 31.12 -34.54 -29.29
C ARG A 8 30.30 -33.74 -28.29
N GLU A 9 30.50 -32.42 -28.21
CA GLU A 9 29.59 -31.52 -27.51
C GLU A 9 28.20 -31.67 -28.14
N ARG A 10 27.29 -32.37 -27.47
CA ARG A 10 25.88 -32.38 -27.83
C ARG A 10 25.32 -30.97 -27.54
N LYS A 11 25.22 -30.12 -28.53
CA LYS A 11 24.41 -28.93 -28.47
C LYS A 11 22.98 -29.34 -28.15
N ILE A 12 22.56 -29.13 -26.89
CA ILE A 12 21.19 -29.36 -26.47
C ILE A 12 20.34 -28.32 -27.19
N GLY A 13 19.54 -28.72 -28.17
CA GLY A 13 18.69 -27.80 -28.91
C GLY A 13 17.59 -27.22 -28.03
N LEU A 14 17.16 -25.96 -28.30
CA LEU A 14 16.09 -25.24 -27.58
C LEU A 14 14.84 -26.11 -27.36
N LYS A 15 14.44 -26.92 -28.33
CA LYS A 15 13.31 -27.85 -28.21
C LYS A 15 13.50 -28.87 -27.08
N ALA A 16 14.72 -29.37 -26.87
CA ALA A 16 15.05 -30.34 -25.83
C ALA A 16 14.99 -29.67 -24.44
N VAL A 17 15.44 -28.43 -24.30
CA VAL A 17 15.32 -27.64 -23.06
C VAL A 17 13.85 -27.37 -22.73
N TYR A 18 13.07 -26.90 -23.71
CA TYR A 18 11.64 -26.63 -23.52
C TYR A 18 10.88 -27.86 -22.97
N THR A 19 11.17 -29.07 -23.50
CA THR A 19 10.49 -30.30 -23.08
C THR A 19 10.82 -30.73 -21.64
N LEU A 20 11.85 -30.16 -20.99
CA LEU A 20 12.16 -30.42 -19.59
C LEU A 20 11.06 -29.91 -18.63
N CYS A 21 10.49 -28.74 -18.89
CA CYS A 21 9.46 -28.13 -18.05
C CYS A 21 8.52 -27.20 -18.87
N PRO A 22 7.69 -27.76 -19.79
CA PRO A 22 6.98 -26.95 -20.79
C PRO A 22 6.05 -25.91 -20.15
N VAL A 23 5.31 -26.24 -19.09
CA VAL A 23 4.40 -25.30 -18.40
C VAL A 23 5.18 -24.13 -17.81
N ALA A 24 6.24 -24.38 -17.05
CA ALA A 24 7.03 -23.31 -16.44
C ALA A 24 7.71 -22.42 -17.52
N HIS A 25 8.19 -23.01 -18.62
CA HIS A 25 8.75 -22.23 -19.72
C HIS A 25 7.68 -21.38 -20.42
N THR A 26 6.49 -21.94 -20.66
CA THR A 26 5.39 -21.15 -21.25
C THR A 26 5.00 -19.98 -20.36
N VAL A 27 4.81 -20.25 -19.05
CA VAL A 27 4.51 -19.19 -18.07
C VAL A 27 5.62 -18.14 -18.08
N ALA A 28 6.89 -18.55 -17.98
CA ALA A 28 8.01 -17.61 -17.97
C ALA A 28 8.10 -16.76 -19.26
N LEU A 29 7.89 -17.38 -20.44
CA LEU A 29 7.91 -16.66 -21.71
C LEU A 29 6.76 -15.67 -21.84
N VAL A 30 5.54 -16.07 -21.50
CA VAL A 30 4.38 -15.17 -21.55
C VAL A 30 4.56 -14.03 -20.55
N SER A 31 5.02 -14.32 -19.34
CA SER A 31 5.30 -13.29 -18.33
C SER A 31 6.39 -12.33 -18.80
N ALA A 32 7.48 -12.83 -19.38
CA ALA A 32 8.54 -11.99 -19.95
C ALA A 32 8.01 -11.10 -21.08
N MET A 33 7.12 -11.61 -21.93
CA MET A 33 6.49 -10.78 -22.99
C MET A 33 5.62 -9.68 -22.39
N VAL A 34 4.83 -9.97 -21.34
CA VAL A 34 4.01 -8.95 -20.65
C VAL A 34 4.90 -7.89 -20.01
N ILE A 35 5.97 -8.30 -19.33
CA ILE A 35 6.94 -7.38 -18.70
C ILE A 35 7.59 -6.49 -19.78
N LEU A 36 8.09 -7.07 -20.86
CA LEU A 36 8.71 -6.32 -21.97
C LEU A 36 7.73 -5.33 -22.60
N LEU A 37 6.49 -5.75 -22.83
CA LEU A 37 5.46 -4.87 -23.38
C LEU A 37 5.18 -3.72 -22.42
N HIS A 38 5.05 -3.98 -21.11
CA HIS A 38 4.89 -2.94 -20.11
C HIS A 38 6.08 -1.97 -20.12
N LEU A 39 7.32 -2.45 -20.09
CA LEU A 39 8.53 -1.62 -20.13
C LEU A 39 8.62 -0.75 -21.39
N MET A 40 8.18 -1.25 -22.55
CA MET A 40 8.15 -0.49 -23.79
C MET A 40 7.09 0.61 -23.81
N LEU A 41 5.95 0.38 -23.16
CA LEU A 41 4.79 1.27 -23.23
C LEU A 41 4.64 2.19 -22.02
N ARG A 42 5.27 1.89 -20.90
CA ARG A 42 5.04 2.56 -19.60
C ARG A 42 5.21 4.09 -19.64
N HIS A 43 6.15 4.60 -20.44
CA HIS A 43 6.37 6.05 -20.56
C HIS A 43 5.40 6.75 -21.52
N ASN A 44 4.48 6.02 -22.14
CA ASN A 44 3.37 6.61 -22.90
C ASN A 44 2.22 6.94 -21.92
N GLN A 45 2.34 8.07 -21.22
CA GLN A 45 1.41 8.50 -20.19
C GLN A 45 -0.06 8.51 -20.65
N PRO A 46 -0.45 9.05 -21.83
CA PRO A 46 -1.84 9.01 -22.28
C PRO A 46 -2.38 7.58 -22.47
N LEU A 47 -1.51 6.65 -22.91
CA LEU A 47 -1.89 5.24 -23.05
C LEU A 47 -2.09 4.60 -21.69
N MET A 48 -1.18 4.84 -20.73
CA MET A 48 -1.29 4.31 -19.37
C MET A 48 -2.53 4.85 -18.65
N ALA A 49 -2.80 6.15 -18.77
CA ALA A 49 -4.00 6.78 -18.24
C ALA A 49 -5.28 6.16 -18.82
N ARG A 50 -5.32 5.93 -20.13
CA ARG A 50 -6.45 5.29 -20.79
C ARG A 50 -6.63 3.83 -20.35
N ILE A 51 -5.55 3.05 -20.25
CA ILE A 51 -5.62 1.66 -19.77
C ILE A 51 -6.11 1.65 -18.30
N GLY A 52 -5.55 2.51 -17.46
CA GLY A 52 -5.94 2.65 -16.06
C GLY A 52 -7.41 2.98 -15.90
N SER A 53 -7.87 4.09 -16.48
CA SER A 53 -9.24 4.60 -16.29
C SER A 53 -10.32 3.80 -17.04
N SER A 54 -10.04 3.38 -18.29
CA SER A 54 -11.08 2.76 -19.14
C SER A 54 -11.15 1.24 -19.02
N PHE A 55 -10.10 0.59 -18.51
CA PHE A 55 -10.06 -0.87 -18.44
C PHE A 55 -9.78 -1.40 -17.03
N LEU A 56 -8.66 -0.98 -16.40
CA LEU A 56 -8.25 -1.55 -15.10
C LEU A 56 -9.19 -1.12 -13.98
N HIS A 57 -9.52 0.16 -13.88
CA HIS A 57 -10.40 0.66 -12.81
C HIS A 57 -11.78 0.00 -12.84
N PRO A 58 -12.52 -0.02 -13.97
CA PRO A 58 -13.82 -0.74 -14.04
C PRO A 58 -13.69 -2.24 -13.82
N MET A 59 -12.56 -2.85 -14.15
CA MET A 59 -12.29 -4.26 -13.87
C MET A 59 -12.12 -4.49 -12.36
N HIS A 60 -11.30 -3.68 -11.69
CA HIS A 60 -11.08 -3.77 -10.24
C HIS A 60 -12.38 -3.53 -9.46
N GLU A 61 -13.21 -2.56 -9.87
CA GLU A 61 -14.53 -2.33 -9.29
C GLU A 61 -15.43 -3.57 -9.35
N LYS A 62 -15.52 -4.20 -10.52
CA LYS A 62 -16.32 -5.42 -10.71
C LYS A 62 -15.81 -6.59 -9.88
N LEU A 63 -14.50 -6.74 -9.78
CA LEU A 63 -13.86 -7.74 -8.94
C LEU A 63 -14.14 -7.47 -7.46
N ALA A 64 -13.95 -6.24 -6.99
CA ALA A 64 -14.25 -5.84 -5.62
C ALA A 64 -15.71 -6.12 -5.25
N LEU A 65 -16.67 -5.73 -6.10
CA LEU A 65 -18.10 -6.02 -5.92
C LEU A 65 -18.44 -7.52 -5.92
N LEU A 66 -17.69 -8.32 -6.70
CA LEU A 66 -17.85 -9.77 -6.70
C LEU A 66 -17.43 -10.38 -5.37
N TRP A 67 -16.24 -10.00 -4.89
CA TRP A 67 -15.64 -10.56 -3.67
C TRP A 67 -16.23 -9.95 -2.39
N ASP A 68 -16.85 -8.77 -2.46
CA ASP A 68 -17.54 -8.15 -1.32
C ASP A 68 -18.65 -9.05 -0.75
N LYS A 69 -19.22 -9.92 -1.58
CA LYS A 69 -20.22 -10.91 -1.18
C LYS A 69 -19.70 -11.99 -0.23
N LEU A 70 -18.38 -12.17 -0.12
CA LEU A 70 -17.76 -13.13 0.81
C LEU A 70 -17.65 -12.58 2.25
N GLY A 71 -18.02 -11.30 2.47
CA GLY A 71 -18.14 -10.71 3.79
C GLY A 71 -16.83 -10.09 4.30
N TYR A 72 -16.54 -10.31 5.58
CA TYR A 72 -15.52 -9.60 6.35
C TYR A 72 -14.07 -9.90 5.92
N TYR A 73 -13.75 -11.16 5.66
CA TYR A 73 -12.39 -11.59 5.33
C TYR A 73 -12.08 -11.47 3.83
N SER A 74 -10.79 -11.27 3.53
CA SER A 74 -10.30 -11.08 2.17
C SER A 74 -10.20 -12.39 1.39
N ALA A 75 -10.71 -12.38 0.14
CA ALA A 75 -10.45 -13.43 -0.84
C ALA A 75 -8.99 -13.41 -1.32
N ALA A 76 -8.35 -12.24 -1.34
CA ALA A 76 -6.93 -12.10 -1.69
C ALA A 76 -6.05 -12.98 -0.81
N GLU A 77 -6.31 -13.03 0.50
CA GLU A 77 -5.58 -13.87 1.44
C GLU A 77 -5.67 -15.36 1.07
N VAL A 78 -6.86 -15.83 0.72
CA VAL A 78 -7.09 -17.22 0.30
C VAL A 78 -6.30 -17.53 -0.97
N LEU A 79 -6.27 -16.60 -1.94
CA LEU A 79 -5.51 -16.77 -3.17
C LEU A 79 -4.00 -16.75 -2.92
N ILE A 80 -3.50 -15.86 -2.08
CA ILE A 80 -2.08 -15.76 -1.72
C ILE A 80 -1.62 -17.06 -1.04
N TRP A 81 -2.31 -17.50 0.02
CA TRP A 81 -1.95 -18.73 0.73
C TRP A 81 -2.13 -19.98 -0.13
N GLY A 82 -3.18 -20.02 -0.97
CA GLY A 82 -3.38 -21.09 -1.94
C GLY A 82 -2.25 -21.19 -2.96
N PHE A 83 -1.79 -20.05 -3.48
CA PHE A 83 -0.65 -19.99 -4.41
C PHE A 83 0.65 -20.43 -3.74
N ILE A 84 0.94 -19.93 -2.53
CA ILE A 84 2.12 -20.34 -1.75
C ILE A 84 2.09 -21.84 -1.48
N ALA A 85 0.97 -22.37 -1.00
CA ALA A 85 0.81 -23.79 -0.73
C ALA A 85 1.01 -24.65 -2.00
N PHE A 86 0.46 -24.21 -3.14
CA PHE A 86 0.66 -24.87 -4.43
C PHE A 86 2.13 -24.91 -4.84
N ILE A 87 2.85 -23.80 -4.75
CA ILE A 87 4.28 -23.74 -5.09
C ILE A 87 5.09 -24.61 -4.15
N LEU A 88 4.85 -24.55 -2.83
CA LEU A 88 5.54 -25.39 -1.84
C LEU A 88 5.29 -26.88 -2.08
N ALA A 89 4.05 -27.28 -2.32
CA ALA A 89 3.71 -28.68 -2.64
C ALA A 89 4.42 -29.16 -3.91
N ALA A 90 4.45 -28.31 -4.95
CA ALA A 90 5.15 -28.62 -6.19
C ALA A 90 6.67 -28.74 -5.97
N LEU A 91 7.28 -27.87 -5.17
CA LEU A 91 8.71 -27.94 -4.83
C LEU A 91 9.04 -29.22 -4.04
N VAL A 92 8.26 -29.54 -3.00
CA VAL A 92 8.41 -30.77 -2.21
C VAL A 92 8.29 -32.00 -3.10
N TRP A 93 7.29 -32.04 -3.97
CA TRP A 93 7.13 -33.13 -4.92
C TRP A 93 8.35 -33.30 -5.85
N ARG A 94 8.92 -32.20 -6.36
CA ARG A 94 10.13 -32.23 -7.18
C ARG A 94 11.36 -32.70 -6.38
N LEU A 95 11.47 -32.26 -5.12
CA LEU A 95 12.54 -32.69 -4.22
C LEU A 95 12.49 -34.21 -3.97
N VAL A 96 11.30 -34.76 -3.68
CA VAL A 96 11.11 -36.19 -3.53
C VAL A 96 11.50 -36.98 -4.79
N LYS A 97 11.12 -36.46 -5.98
CA LYS A 97 11.53 -37.06 -7.27
C LYS A 97 13.02 -36.94 -7.55
N LEU A 98 13.67 -35.84 -7.11
CA LEU A 98 15.12 -35.68 -7.21
C LEU A 98 15.86 -36.78 -6.42
N ILE A 99 15.36 -37.10 -5.23
CA ILE A 99 15.96 -38.14 -4.38
C ILE A 99 15.75 -39.56 -4.98
N ARG A 100 14.58 -39.82 -5.62
CA ARG A 100 14.14 -41.12 -6.10
C ARG A 100 14.56 -41.49 -7.53
N GLY A 101 15.10 -40.53 -8.34
CA GLY A 101 15.34 -40.86 -9.76
C GLY A 101 16.05 -39.78 -10.56
N ASP A 102 15.48 -39.36 -11.69
CA ASP A 102 16.04 -38.46 -12.72
C ASP A 102 16.50 -37.13 -12.12
N ARG A 103 17.76 -37.12 -11.65
CA ARG A 103 18.29 -36.01 -10.82
C ARG A 103 18.37 -34.71 -11.59
N TRP A 104 18.88 -34.68 -12.81
CA TRP A 104 19.09 -33.46 -13.58
C TRP A 104 17.78 -32.78 -14.01
N ARG A 105 16.81 -33.56 -14.46
CA ARG A 105 15.51 -33.02 -14.86
C ARG A 105 14.74 -32.43 -13.68
N ASN A 106 14.78 -33.08 -12.52
CA ASN A 106 14.08 -32.58 -11.35
C ASN A 106 14.82 -31.41 -10.70
N LEU A 107 16.15 -31.36 -10.72
CA LEU A 107 16.93 -30.20 -10.30
C LEU A 107 16.60 -28.97 -11.16
N TYR A 108 16.59 -29.13 -12.48
CA TYR A 108 16.20 -28.07 -13.39
C TYR A 108 14.79 -27.54 -13.10
N ARG A 109 13.82 -28.43 -12.88
CA ARG A 109 12.43 -28.06 -12.57
C ARG A 109 12.29 -27.40 -11.21
N LEU A 110 13.11 -27.78 -10.24
CA LEU A 110 13.15 -27.18 -8.90
C LEU A 110 13.56 -25.71 -8.97
N VAL A 111 14.46 -25.34 -9.89
CA VAL A 111 14.88 -23.95 -10.13
C VAL A 111 13.87 -23.20 -11.01
N MET A 112 13.38 -23.84 -12.08
CA MET A 112 12.50 -23.17 -13.04
C MET A 112 11.11 -22.83 -12.49
N LEU A 113 10.62 -23.63 -11.52
CA LEU A 113 9.29 -23.38 -10.94
C LEU A 113 9.22 -22.04 -10.17
N PRO A 114 10.09 -21.73 -9.19
CA PRO A 114 10.08 -20.45 -8.51
C PRO A 114 10.41 -19.29 -9.45
N VAL A 115 11.27 -19.46 -10.44
CA VAL A 115 11.56 -18.43 -11.46
C VAL A 115 10.29 -18.10 -12.26
N ALA A 116 9.58 -19.12 -12.75
CA ALA A 116 8.33 -18.90 -13.48
C ALA A 116 7.24 -18.27 -12.60
N ALA A 117 7.17 -18.67 -11.32
CA ALA A 117 6.23 -18.09 -10.36
C ALA A 117 6.54 -16.60 -10.08
N ALA A 118 7.80 -16.25 -9.86
CA ALA A 118 8.23 -14.88 -9.64
C ALA A 118 7.95 -13.99 -10.87
N LEU A 119 8.26 -14.48 -12.06
CA LEU A 119 7.96 -13.75 -13.32
C LEU A 119 6.45 -13.59 -13.51
N PHE A 120 5.64 -14.59 -13.16
CA PHE A 120 4.18 -14.51 -13.25
C PHE A 120 3.62 -13.44 -12.30
N VAL A 121 4.06 -13.43 -11.05
CA VAL A 121 3.63 -12.43 -10.06
C VAL A 121 4.03 -11.03 -10.50
N TYR A 122 5.29 -10.84 -10.91
CA TYR A 122 5.78 -9.54 -11.36
C TYR A 122 5.07 -9.06 -12.65
N ALA A 123 4.82 -9.95 -13.61
CA ALA A 123 4.06 -9.62 -14.82
C ALA A 123 2.61 -9.24 -14.51
N GLY A 124 1.96 -9.98 -13.62
CA GLY A 124 0.61 -9.68 -13.16
C GLY A 124 0.53 -8.33 -12.44
N TYR A 125 1.46 -8.08 -11.52
CA TYR A 125 1.55 -6.78 -10.85
C TYR A 125 1.80 -5.64 -11.83
N SER A 126 2.76 -5.79 -12.77
CA SER A 126 3.05 -4.79 -13.79
C SER A 126 1.83 -4.45 -14.65
N ALA A 127 1.09 -5.47 -15.07
CA ALA A 127 -0.08 -5.29 -15.95
C ALA A 127 -1.30 -4.71 -15.22
N LEU A 128 -1.53 -5.13 -13.96
CA LEU A 128 -2.74 -4.80 -13.22
C LEU A 128 -2.59 -3.57 -12.32
N TRP A 129 -1.37 -3.31 -11.83
CA TRP A 129 -1.11 -2.21 -10.90
C TRP A 129 -0.03 -1.25 -11.38
N GLY A 130 1.11 -1.75 -11.87
CA GLY A 130 2.24 -0.94 -12.34
C GLY A 130 1.87 0.12 -13.37
N THR A 131 0.80 -0.08 -14.12
CA THR A 131 0.24 0.88 -15.08
C THR A 131 -0.14 2.22 -14.42
N TYR A 132 -0.65 2.20 -13.19
CA TYR A 132 -1.10 3.42 -12.49
C TYR A 132 0.05 4.35 -12.09
N TYR A 133 1.27 3.82 -11.87
CA TYR A 133 2.45 4.66 -11.60
C TYR A 133 2.85 5.56 -12.76
N TYR A 134 2.45 5.18 -13.99
CA TYR A 134 2.76 5.89 -15.24
C TYR A 134 1.53 6.54 -15.88
N ALA A 135 0.38 6.47 -15.24
CA ALA A 135 -0.83 7.19 -15.63
C ALA A 135 -0.70 8.69 -15.32
N ASP A 136 -1.73 9.46 -15.63
CA ASP A 136 -1.76 10.87 -15.27
C ASP A 136 -1.58 11.05 -13.76
N ASP A 137 -0.81 12.07 -13.40
CA ASP A 137 -0.58 12.43 -12.01
C ASP A 137 -1.92 12.74 -11.33
N PHE A 138 -2.18 12.05 -10.22
CA PHE A 138 -3.39 12.23 -9.43
C PHE A 138 -3.58 13.70 -9.02
N LEU A 139 -2.50 14.39 -8.66
CA LEU A 139 -2.53 15.78 -8.24
C LEU A 139 -3.05 16.70 -9.35
N THR A 140 -2.46 16.57 -10.55
CA THR A 140 -2.82 17.38 -11.70
C THR A 140 -4.27 17.11 -12.15
N THR A 141 -4.68 15.85 -12.20
CA THR A 141 -6.03 15.46 -12.64
C THR A 141 -7.10 15.64 -11.55
N GLY A 142 -6.72 15.61 -10.29
CA GLY A 142 -7.58 15.86 -9.14
C GLY A 142 -7.76 17.34 -8.78
N GLY A 143 -6.97 18.23 -9.39
CA GLY A 143 -7.02 19.66 -9.08
C GLY A 143 -6.35 20.03 -7.76
N PHE A 144 -5.43 19.20 -7.27
CA PHE A 144 -4.64 19.48 -6.07
C PHE A 144 -3.34 20.19 -6.43
N GLU A 145 -2.96 21.16 -5.61
CA GLU A 145 -1.69 21.87 -5.77
C GLU A 145 -0.63 21.28 -4.85
N SER A 146 0.57 21.10 -5.37
CA SER A 146 1.77 20.79 -4.59
C SER A 146 2.87 21.77 -5.01
N ARG A 147 3.45 22.45 -4.02
CA ARG A 147 4.56 23.38 -4.18
C ARG A 147 5.52 23.26 -3.01
N GLU A 148 6.71 23.79 -3.17
CA GLU A 148 7.60 23.98 -2.04
C GLU A 148 6.94 24.88 -0.98
N ILE A 149 6.99 24.45 0.28
CA ILE A 149 6.34 25.12 1.41
C ILE A 149 7.37 25.81 2.32
N ALA A 150 6.97 26.93 2.91
CA ALA A 150 7.77 27.60 3.91
C ALA A 150 7.60 26.93 5.29
N VAL A 151 8.64 27.02 6.14
CA VAL A 151 8.59 26.46 7.50
C VAL A 151 7.47 27.07 8.34
N ASP A 152 7.13 28.36 8.13
CA ASP A 152 6.03 29.04 8.82
C ASP A 152 4.66 28.46 8.43
N GLU A 153 4.48 28.09 7.16
CA GLU A 153 3.26 27.43 6.68
C GLU A 153 3.16 26.01 7.27
N LEU A 154 4.28 25.27 7.27
CA LEU A 154 4.36 23.94 7.89
C LEU A 154 4.04 23.99 9.38
N GLU A 155 4.59 24.97 10.13
CA GLU A 155 4.30 25.17 11.55
C GLU A 155 2.79 25.45 11.76
N THR A 156 2.20 26.34 10.95
CA THR A 156 0.78 26.73 11.07
C THR A 156 -0.14 25.51 10.89
N VAL A 157 0.08 24.72 9.84
CA VAL A 157 -0.74 23.53 9.57
C VAL A 157 -0.47 22.41 10.60
N THR A 158 0.77 22.28 11.09
CA THR A 158 1.09 21.34 12.17
C THR A 158 0.35 21.69 13.46
N LYS A 159 0.29 22.98 13.83
CA LYS A 159 -0.49 23.46 14.98
C LYS A 159 -1.97 23.18 14.83
N TYR A 160 -2.50 23.42 13.64
CA TYR A 160 -3.92 23.16 13.33
C TYR A 160 -4.26 21.68 13.55
N PHE A 161 -3.50 20.76 12.96
CA PHE A 161 -3.76 19.33 13.16
C PHE A 161 -3.52 18.87 14.60
N ALA A 162 -2.60 19.48 15.34
CA ALA A 162 -2.41 19.20 16.77
C ALA A 162 -3.64 19.65 17.60
N ALA A 163 -4.20 20.82 17.33
CA ALA A 163 -5.41 21.31 17.98
C ALA A 163 -6.62 20.42 17.66
N ARG A 164 -6.84 20.14 16.36
CA ARG A 164 -7.92 19.24 15.91
C ARG A 164 -7.81 17.83 16.51
N LEU A 165 -6.58 17.33 16.62
CA LEU A 165 -6.31 16.02 17.21
C LEU A 165 -6.67 15.98 18.71
N ASN A 166 -6.41 17.05 19.45
CA ASN A 166 -6.84 17.16 20.84
C ASN A 166 -8.37 17.20 20.96
N GLU A 167 -9.05 18.05 20.18
CA GLU A 167 -10.52 18.15 20.19
C GLU A 167 -11.19 16.81 19.89
N LEU A 168 -10.76 16.14 18.84
CA LEU A 168 -11.30 14.83 18.45
C LEU A 168 -10.90 13.76 19.45
N GLY A 169 -9.69 13.87 20.04
CA GLY A 169 -9.18 12.95 21.06
C GLY A 169 -10.02 12.94 22.34
N ASP A 170 -10.64 14.07 22.68
CA ASP A 170 -11.58 14.16 23.79
C ASP A 170 -12.98 13.61 23.45
N ALA A 171 -13.32 13.57 22.15
CA ALA A 171 -14.63 13.13 21.69
C ALA A 171 -14.72 11.63 21.41
N VAL A 172 -13.62 10.96 21.03
CA VAL A 172 -13.60 9.52 20.73
C VAL A 172 -13.78 8.67 22.00
N GLN A 173 -14.27 7.45 21.80
CA GLN A 173 -14.48 6.51 22.92
C GLN A 173 -13.14 6.01 23.47
N ARG A 174 -13.02 6.04 24.83
CA ARG A 174 -11.83 5.58 25.55
C ARG A 174 -12.19 4.60 26.64
N ASP A 175 -11.23 3.73 26.99
CA ASP A 175 -11.37 2.87 28.16
C ASP A 175 -11.06 3.60 29.47
N GLU A 176 -11.17 2.87 30.62
CA GLU A 176 -10.90 3.42 31.94
C GLU A 176 -9.45 3.89 32.16
N GLN A 177 -8.52 3.40 31.34
CA GLN A 177 -7.11 3.77 31.35
C GLN A 177 -6.80 4.96 30.44
N GLY A 178 -7.76 5.38 29.61
CA GLY A 178 -7.66 6.48 28.68
C GLY A 178 -7.18 6.07 27.28
N PHE A 179 -7.08 4.78 26.97
CA PHE A 179 -6.77 4.32 25.62
C PHE A 179 -7.97 4.47 24.69
N TYR A 180 -7.71 4.91 23.47
CA TYR A 180 -8.72 4.92 22.42
C TYR A 180 -9.14 3.49 22.06
N ILE A 181 -10.44 3.26 22.01
CA ILE A 181 -11.05 1.98 21.68
C ILE A 181 -12.04 2.12 20.53
N LEU A 182 -12.06 1.12 19.65
CA LEU A 182 -13.06 1.01 18.58
C LEU A 182 -13.30 -0.46 18.21
N ASP A 183 -14.44 -0.73 17.59
CA ASP A 183 -14.70 -2.02 16.95
C ASP A 183 -14.19 -1.97 15.49
N ARG A 184 -13.13 -2.74 15.21
CA ARG A 184 -12.55 -2.83 13.86
C ARG A 184 -13.54 -3.31 12.81
N ARG A 185 -14.46 -4.18 13.17
CA ARG A 185 -15.49 -4.66 12.27
C ARG A 185 -16.43 -3.53 11.86
N ASP A 186 -16.87 -2.72 12.81
CA ASP A 186 -17.71 -1.56 12.59
C ASP A 186 -17.01 -0.53 11.67
N ILE A 187 -15.73 -0.24 11.91
CA ILE A 187 -14.92 0.60 11.03
C ILE A 187 -14.89 0.07 9.60
N LEU A 188 -14.64 -1.24 9.42
CA LEU A 188 -14.62 -1.84 8.09
C LEU A 188 -16.01 -1.82 7.42
N GLU A 189 -17.09 -2.00 8.15
CA GLU A 189 -18.45 -1.90 7.61
C GLU A 189 -18.78 -0.47 7.17
N ARG A 190 -18.44 0.54 7.99
CA ARG A 190 -18.62 1.97 7.68
C ARG A 190 -17.72 2.45 6.54
N SER A 191 -16.61 1.79 6.27
CA SER A 191 -15.67 2.16 5.19
C SER A 191 -16.32 2.18 3.80
N ARG A 192 -17.43 1.47 3.62
CA ARG A 192 -18.22 1.46 2.39
C ARG A 192 -18.73 2.85 1.99
N GLU A 193 -19.03 3.69 2.98
CA GLU A 193 -19.61 5.02 2.80
C GLU A 193 -18.56 6.14 2.91
N LEU A 194 -17.33 5.79 3.28
CA LEU A 194 -16.27 6.75 3.63
C LEU A 194 -16.01 7.78 2.53
N TYR A 195 -16.01 7.36 1.27
CA TYR A 195 -15.68 8.20 0.13
C TYR A 195 -16.88 8.93 -0.50
N ARG A 196 -18.08 8.79 0.05
CA ARG A 196 -19.31 9.36 -0.56
C ARG A 196 -19.23 10.87 -0.79
N ASN A 197 -18.77 11.62 0.20
CA ASN A 197 -18.63 13.08 0.09
C ASN A 197 -17.45 13.42 -0.83
N THR A 198 -16.33 12.74 -0.65
CA THR A 198 -15.10 12.92 -1.44
C THR A 198 -15.34 12.68 -2.93
N GLU A 199 -16.09 11.66 -3.31
CA GLU A 199 -16.45 11.37 -4.71
C GLU A 199 -17.28 12.50 -5.34
N THR A 200 -18.10 13.17 -4.55
CA THR A 200 -18.91 14.30 -5.02
C THR A 200 -18.06 15.54 -5.28
N LEU A 201 -17.09 15.81 -4.39
CA LEU A 201 -16.18 16.95 -4.50
C LEU A 201 -15.02 16.67 -5.48
N HIS A 202 -14.56 15.44 -5.52
CA HIS A 202 -13.43 14.99 -6.32
C HIS A 202 -13.81 13.73 -7.15
N PRO A 203 -14.51 13.90 -8.29
CA PRO A 203 -15.01 12.76 -9.10
C PRO A 203 -13.92 11.78 -9.56
N ARG A 204 -12.65 12.20 -9.60
CA ARG A 204 -11.51 11.33 -9.90
C ARG A 204 -11.32 10.22 -8.86
N LEU A 205 -11.83 10.39 -7.64
CA LEU A 205 -11.78 9.44 -6.54
C LEU A 205 -13.03 8.52 -6.47
N SER A 206 -13.89 8.55 -7.49
CA SER A 206 -15.03 7.62 -7.56
C SER A 206 -14.54 6.17 -7.59
N GLY A 207 -15.28 5.30 -6.93
CA GLY A 207 -14.94 3.88 -6.83
C GLY A 207 -16.10 3.03 -6.30
N PRO A 208 -15.87 1.72 -6.09
CA PRO A 208 -16.93 0.82 -5.65
C PRO A 208 -17.32 1.09 -4.20
N ALA A 209 -18.62 1.08 -3.93
CA ALA A 209 -19.15 1.16 -2.57
C ALA A 209 -19.05 -0.22 -1.88
N VAL A 210 -17.83 -0.62 -1.55
CA VAL A 210 -17.49 -1.89 -0.88
C VAL A 210 -16.67 -1.64 0.38
N SER A 211 -16.75 -2.55 1.34
CA SER A 211 -15.97 -2.48 2.56
C SER A 211 -14.53 -2.94 2.32
N ALA A 212 -13.56 -2.32 2.98
CA ALA A 212 -12.23 -2.90 3.11
C ALA A 212 -12.31 -4.25 3.83
N LYS A 213 -11.33 -5.14 3.60
CA LYS A 213 -11.33 -6.53 4.04
C LYS A 213 -10.27 -6.78 5.11
N ALA A 214 -10.66 -7.49 6.15
CA ALA A 214 -9.73 -7.94 7.17
C ALA A 214 -8.86 -9.08 6.67
N ILE A 215 -7.59 -9.07 7.03
CA ILE A 215 -6.65 -10.17 6.85
C ILE A 215 -6.64 -11.03 8.12
N ALA A 216 -6.98 -12.31 8.01
CA ALA A 216 -7.01 -13.22 9.16
C ALA A 216 -5.58 -13.50 9.68
N SER A 217 -4.58 -13.50 8.82
CA SER A 217 -3.17 -13.66 9.17
C SER A 217 -2.45 -12.32 9.46
N SER A 218 -3.17 -11.32 9.98
CA SER A 218 -2.69 -9.95 10.25
C SER A 218 -1.36 -9.90 11.01
N HIS A 219 -1.18 -10.76 12.03
CA HIS A 219 0.05 -10.81 12.79
C HIS A 219 1.31 -11.09 11.92
N TRP A 220 1.20 -11.90 10.86
CA TRP A 220 2.30 -12.11 9.92
C TRP A 220 2.59 -10.88 9.07
N LEU A 221 1.56 -10.06 8.77
CA LEU A 221 1.76 -8.79 8.07
C LEU A 221 2.55 -7.80 8.93
N SER A 222 2.36 -7.80 10.24
CA SER A 222 3.12 -6.96 11.17
C SER A 222 4.62 -7.29 11.16
N TYR A 223 5.00 -8.59 11.05
CA TYR A 223 6.41 -8.97 10.84
C TYR A 223 6.99 -8.50 9.51
N LEU A 224 6.14 -8.27 8.52
CA LEU A 224 6.52 -7.77 7.20
C LEU A 224 6.43 -6.25 7.08
N ASP A 225 6.05 -5.55 8.17
CA ASP A 225 5.85 -4.09 8.22
C ASP A 225 4.71 -3.59 7.32
N PHE A 226 3.66 -4.40 7.13
CA PHE A 226 2.49 -4.04 6.34
C PHE A 226 1.28 -3.74 7.23
N THR A 227 0.74 -2.52 7.08
CA THR A 227 -0.54 -2.12 7.69
C THR A 227 -1.74 -2.52 6.83
N GLY A 228 -1.54 -2.64 5.52
CA GLY A 228 -2.53 -3.07 4.55
C GLY A 228 -1.92 -3.20 3.15
N PHE A 229 -2.74 -3.53 2.19
CA PHE A 229 -2.39 -3.53 0.76
C PHE A 229 -3.63 -3.62 -0.13
N PHE A 230 -3.59 -2.96 -1.26
CA PHE A 230 -4.53 -3.21 -2.35
C PHE A 230 -4.08 -4.44 -3.17
N PHE A 231 -5.00 -5.40 -3.38
CA PHE A 231 -4.70 -6.59 -4.15
C PHE A 231 -5.34 -6.55 -5.55
N PRO A 232 -4.58 -6.24 -6.60
CA PRO A 232 -5.14 -5.95 -7.93
C PRO A 232 -5.79 -7.16 -8.63
N PHE A 233 -5.50 -8.40 -8.18
CA PHE A 233 -6.11 -9.59 -8.75
C PHE A 233 -7.55 -9.82 -8.27
N THR A 234 -7.94 -9.24 -7.15
CA THR A 234 -9.32 -9.28 -6.62
C THR A 234 -9.96 -7.91 -6.53
N GLY A 235 -9.19 -6.82 -6.66
CA GLY A 235 -9.66 -5.46 -6.48
C GLY A 235 -9.98 -5.11 -5.02
N GLU A 236 -9.55 -5.91 -4.06
CA GLU A 236 -9.82 -5.71 -2.64
C GLU A 236 -8.79 -4.78 -1.98
N ALA A 237 -9.28 -3.87 -1.14
CA ALA A 237 -8.50 -3.16 -0.14
C ALA A 237 -8.41 -4.04 1.11
N CYS A 238 -7.22 -4.51 1.47
CA CYS A 238 -6.97 -5.48 2.51
C CYS A 238 -6.22 -4.84 3.67
N VAL A 239 -6.68 -5.03 4.91
CA VAL A 239 -6.13 -4.33 6.08
C VAL A 239 -5.70 -5.32 7.16
N ASN A 240 -4.51 -5.09 7.69
CA ASN A 240 -4.01 -5.72 8.89
C ASN A 240 -4.86 -5.27 10.10
N THR A 241 -5.40 -6.22 10.86
CA THR A 241 -6.25 -5.92 12.01
C THR A 241 -5.54 -6.14 13.36
N ASP A 242 -4.20 -6.31 13.37
CA ASP A 242 -3.45 -6.64 14.58
C ASP A 242 -2.84 -5.40 15.27
N PHE A 243 -2.54 -4.33 14.53
CA PHE A 243 -1.89 -3.12 15.07
C PHE A 243 -2.87 -2.21 15.85
N PRO A 244 -2.37 -1.23 16.66
CA PRO A 244 -3.20 -0.35 17.47
C PRO A 244 -4.25 0.42 16.70
N VAL A 245 -5.38 0.70 17.35
CA VAL A 245 -6.58 1.23 16.72
C VAL A 245 -6.47 2.68 16.26
N SER A 246 -5.51 3.44 16.79
CA SER A 246 -5.40 4.88 16.54
C SER A 246 -5.16 5.24 15.06
N LEU A 247 -4.44 4.41 14.32
CA LEU A 247 -4.20 4.58 12.88
C LEU A 247 -5.01 3.60 12.01
N PHE A 248 -5.82 2.75 12.60
CA PHE A 248 -6.59 1.75 11.86
C PHE A 248 -7.59 2.36 10.87
N PRO A 249 -8.44 3.35 11.24
CA PRO A 249 -9.33 4.00 10.28
C PRO A 249 -8.61 4.70 9.13
N SER A 250 -7.53 5.45 9.40
CA SER A 250 -6.76 6.10 8.35
C SER A 250 -6.06 5.11 7.42
N THR A 251 -5.62 3.95 7.93
CA THR A 251 -5.11 2.87 7.09
C THR A 251 -6.21 2.29 6.18
N VAL A 252 -7.42 2.09 6.71
CA VAL A 252 -8.57 1.68 5.89
C VAL A 252 -8.82 2.67 4.76
N ALA A 253 -8.81 3.98 5.07
CA ALA A 253 -8.96 5.03 4.07
C ALA A 253 -7.85 5.02 3.01
N HIS A 254 -6.61 4.77 3.42
CA HIS A 254 -5.45 4.66 2.55
C HIS A 254 -5.57 3.49 1.56
N GLU A 255 -5.94 2.30 2.02
CA GLU A 255 -6.11 1.14 1.14
C GLU A 255 -7.29 1.32 0.17
N LEU A 256 -8.33 2.04 0.60
CA LEU A 256 -9.43 2.42 -0.28
C LEU A 256 -9.02 3.51 -1.30
N ALA A 257 -8.03 4.36 -1.01
CA ALA A 257 -7.45 5.27 -2.00
C ALA A 257 -6.74 4.47 -3.11
N HIS A 258 -5.96 3.45 -2.75
CA HIS A 258 -5.37 2.55 -3.73
C HIS A 258 -6.44 1.83 -4.57
N GLN A 259 -7.53 1.38 -3.98
CA GLN A 259 -8.65 0.78 -4.71
C GLN A 259 -9.25 1.73 -5.76
N ARG A 260 -9.15 3.04 -5.55
CA ARG A 260 -9.59 4.10 -6.47
C ARG A 260 -8.51 4.52 -7.48
N GLY A 261 -7.42 3.77 -7.53
CA GLY A 261 -6.34 3.97 -8.50
C GLY A 261 -5.33 5.07 -8.12
N VAL A 262 -5.29 5.47 -6.85
CA VAL A 262 -4.23 6.34 -6.31
C VAL A 262 -3.02 5.44 -6.01
N ALA A 263 -2.01 5.46 -6.88
CA ALA A 263 -0.94 4.47 -6.81
C ALA A 263 0.23 4.88 -5.90
N ARG A 264 0.52 6.18 -5.80
CA ARG A 264 1.65 6.67 -5.01
C ARG A 264 1.28 6.72 -3.54
N GLU A 265 2.15 6.23 -2.67
CA GLU A 265 1.94 6.18 -1.22
C GLU A 265 1.65 7.57 -0.61
N GLN A 266 2.39 8.60 -1.05
CA GLN A 266 2.20 9.97 -0.59
C GLN A 266 0.82 10.52 -0.92
N ASP A 267 0.32 10.23 -2.13
CA ASP A 267 -0.99 10.66 -2.60
C ASP A 267 -2.08 9.89 -1.85
N ALA A 268 -1.87 8.58 -1.60
CA ALA A 268 -2.79 7.75 -0.85
C ALA A 268 -2.90 8.19 0.62
N ASN A 269 -1.79 8.58 1.26
CA ASN A 269 -1.81 9.17 2.61
C ASN A 269 -2.58 10.49 2.65
N PHE A 270 -2.34 11.39 1.69
CA PHE A 270 -3.10 12.64 1.58
C PHE A 270 -4.61 12.38 1.37
N VAL A 271 -4.96 11.48 0.43
CA VAL A 271 -6.35 11.12 0.15
C VAL A 271 -7.02 10.45 1.35
N ALA A 272 -6.28 9.65 2.12
CA ALA A 272 -6.78 9.08 3.37
C ALA A 272 -7.17 10.14 4.38
N VAL A 273 -6.35 11.19 4.55
CA VAL A 273 -6.67 12.32 5.42
C VAL A 273 -7.89 13.08 4.88
N LEU A 274 -7.88 13.43 3.59
CA LEU A 274 -8.95 14.16 2.92
C LEU A 274 -10.31 13.44 3.08
N SER A 275 -10.39 12.19 2.64
CA SER A 275 -11.64 11.43 2.65
C SER A 275 -12.18 11.17 4.06
N SER A 276 -11.29 10.95 5.00
CA SER A 276 -11.66 10.74 6.40
C SER A 276 -12.26 12.01 7.02
N LEU A 277 -11.67 13.18 6.78
CA LEU A 277 -12.19 14.45 7.29
C LEU A 277 -13.51 14.85 6.59
N GLU A 278 -13.60 14.68 5.27
CA GLU A 278 -14.81 14.96 4.49
C GLU A 278 -15.98 14.02 4.83
N SER A 279 -15.70 12.82 5.35
CA SER A 279 -16.75 11.90 5.78
C SER A 279 -17.58 12.41 6.96
N GLY A 280 -16.99 13.23 7.81
CA GLY A 280 -17.56 13.70 9.06
C GLY A 280 -17.67 12.59 10.14
N ASP A 281 -17.13 11.41 9.89
CA ASP A 281 -17.08 10.31 10.87
C ASP A 281 -15.99 10.58 11.92
N LEU A 282 -16.35 10.45 13.20
CA LEU A 282 -15.49 10.82 14.30
C LEU A 282 -14.21 9.97 14.37
N ASP A 283 -14.33 8.63 14.24
CA ASP A 283 -13.20 7.72 14.34
C ASP A 283 -12.24 7.89 13.15
N TYR A 284 -12.79 8.05 11.95
CA TYR A 284 -12.00 8.34 10.75
C TYR A 284 -11.31 9.70 10.85
N SER A 285 -12.00 10.74 11.32
CA SER A 285 -11.45 12.09 11.49
C SER A 285 -10.32 12.13 12.52
N TYR A 286 -10.48 11.44 13.67
CA TYR A 286 -9.44 11.34 14.69
C TYR A 286 -8.18 10.66 14.14
N SER A 287 -8.36 9.51 13.51
CA SER A 287 -7.26 8.75 12.91
C SER A 287 -6.54 9.51 11.80
N ALA A 288 -7.30 10.25 10.98
CA ALA A 288 -6.76 11.10 9.92
C ALA A 288 -5.93 12.26 10.46
N CYS A 289 -6.43 12.95 11.52
CA CYS A 289 -5.67 14.00 12.18
C CYS A 289 -4.38 13.45 12.80
N MET A 290 -4.40 12.23 13.34
CA MET A 290 -3.20 11.57 13.85
C MET A 290 -2.20 11.26 12.74
N LEU A 291 -2.65 10.71 11.60
CA LEU A 291 -1.81 10.46 10.43
C LEU A 291 -1.18 11.76 9.91
N ALA A 292 -2.00 12.80 9.71
CA ALA A 292 -1.53 14.10 9.25
C ALA A 292 -0.50 14.70 10.23
N TYR A 293 -0.80 14.69 11.53
CA TYR A 293 0.12 15.19 12.56
C TYR A 293 1.46 14.44 12.57
N ILE A 294 1.46 13.12 12.39
CA ILE A 294 2.70 12.32 12.33
C ILE A 294 3.56 12.79 11.14
N HIS A 295 2.98 12.96 9.95
CA HIS A 295 3.73 13.42 8.77
C HIS A 295 4.24 14.85 8.94
N LEU A 296 3.37 15.79 9.29
CA LEU A 296 3.71 17.20 9.50
C LEU A 296 4.68 17.41 10.65
N GLY A 297 4.45 16.73 11.78
CA GLY A 297 5.29 16.81 12.97
C GLY A 297 6.69 16.28 12.72
N ASN A 298 6.85 15.16 12.01
CA ASN A 298 8.16 14.61 11.65
C ASN A 298 8.92 15.55 10.70
N ALA A 299 8.23 16.18 9.75
CA ALA A 299 8.79 17.17 8.84
C ALA A 299 9.25 18.41 9.62
N LEU A 300 8.40 18.95 10.49
CA LEU A 300 8.73 20.11 11.30
C LEU A 300 9.84 19.82 12.32
N TYR A 301 9.84 18.65 12.96
CA TYR A 301 10.93 18.20 13.83
C TYR A 301 12.28 18.21 13.11
N SER A 302 12.30 17.77 11.87
CA SER A 302 13.53 17.71 11.07
C SER A 302 13.95 19.09 10.56
N ALA A 303 12.99 19.99 10.26
CA ALA A 303 13.26 21.33 9.75
C ALA A 303 13.61 22.32 10.86
N ASP A 304 12.84 22.32 11.97
CA ASP A 304 13.01 23.22 13.10
C ASP A 304 12.46 22.62 14.41
N TYR A 305 13.35 22.01 15.19
CA TYR A 305 13.01 21.40 16.48
C TYR A 305 12.40 22.39 17.46
N ALA A 306 12.88 23.64 17.49
CA ALA A 306 12.41 24.65 18.45
C ALA A 306 10.95 25.05 18.19
N ARG A 307 10.49 24.99 16.95
CA ARG A 307 9.08 25.21 16.57
C ARG A 307 8.23 23.97 16.83
N TRP A 308 8.77 22.78 16.61
CA TRP A 308 8.05 21.53 16.83
C TRP A 308 7.79 21.23 18.32
N GLU A 309 8.77 21.46 19.20
CA GLU A 309 8.69 21.04 20.61
C GLU A 309 7.47 21.60 21.35
N PRO A 310 7.11 22.92 21.23
CA PRO A 310 5.92 23.46 21.88
C PRO A 310 4.63 22.80 21.39
N ILE A 311 4.54 22.49 20.06
CA ILE A 311 3.37 21.85 19.47
C ILE A 311 3.20 20.42 20.01
N TYR A 312 4.29 19.65 20.06
CA TYR A 312 4.26 18.31 20.66
C TYR A 312 3.85 18.34 22.15
N LYS A 313 4.30 19.34 22.91
CA LYS A 313 3.94 19.51 24.32
C LYS A 313 2.47 19.94 24.51
N SER A 314 1.84 20.56 23.53
CA SER A 314 0.43 20.95 23.55
C SER A 314 -0.53 19.79 23.31
N LEU A 315 -0.06 18.65 22.81
CA LEU A 315 -0.88 17.46 22.66
C LEU A 315 -1.38 16.96 24.02
N SER A 316 -2.63 16.55 24.10
CA SER A 316 -3.22 15.95 25.29
C SER A 316 -2.47 14.69 25.73
N ARG A 317 -2.64 14.31 26.98
CA ARG A 317 -2.06 13.07 27.51
C ARG A 317 -2.54 11.86 26.72
N GLU A 318 -3.82 11.84 26.40
CA GLU A 318 -4.52 10.74 25.73
C GLU A 318 -4.00 10.56 24.29
N VAL A 319 -3.83 11.64 23.53
CA VAL A 319 -3.24 11.62 22.20
C VAL A 319 -1.80 11.08 22.23
N ARG A 320 -0.99 11.57 23.18
CA ARG A 320 0.40 11.06 23.32
C ARG A 320 0.44 9.58 23.73
N LEU A 321 -0.54 9.13 24.51
CA LEU A 321 -0.67 7.72 24.88
C LEU A 321 -0.96 6.85 23.67
N ASP A 322 -1.89 7.25 22.79
CA ASP A 322 -2.23 6.53 21.56
C ASP A 322 -1.01 6.46 20.61
N MET A 323 -0.26 7.55 20.46
CA MET A 323 0.98 7.58 19.68
C MET A 323 2.06 6.64 20.28
N ALA A 324 2.21 6.67 21.61
CA ALA A 324 3.20 5.83 22.29
C ALA A 324 2.84 4.33 22.16
N LEU A 325 1.57 3.98 22.24
CA LEU A 325 1.09 2.61 22.03
C LEU A 325 1.39 2.12 20.61
N ASN A 326 1.14 2.96 19.62
CA ASN A 326 1.45 2.63 18.22
C ASN A 326 2.95 2.40 18.04
N ASN A 327 3.80 3.30 18.54
CA ASN A 327 5.24 3.15 18.45
C ASN A 327 5.76 1.88 19.16
N ALA A 328 5.25 1.61 20.36
CA ALA A 328 5.63 0.41 21.13
C ALA A 328 5.21 -0.88 20.41
N TYR A 329 4.07 -0.86 19.73
CA TYR A 329 3.64 -2.01 18.93
C TYR A 329 4.62 -2.30 17.79
N TRP A 330 5.00 -1.30 16.98
CA TRP A 330 5.87 -1.51 15.84
C TRP A 330 7.31 -1.84 16.22
N GLN A 331 7.82 -1.31 17.34
CA GLN A 331 9.16 -1.62 17.87
C GLN A 331 9.37 -3.13 18.12
N GLN A 332 8.34 -3.89 18.50
CA GLN A 332 8.48 -5.34 18.71
C GLN A 332 8.73 -6.12 17.42
N PHE A 333 8.45 -5.53 16.26
CA PHE A 333 8.64 -6.15 14.94
C PHE A 333 9.91 -5.67 14.22
N GLU A 334 10.75 -4.85 14.84
CA GLU A 334 12.07 -4.45 14.32
C GLU A 334 13.03 -5.66 14.26
N THR A 335 12.88 -6.48 13.22
CA THR A 335 13.59 -7.74 13.03
C THR A 335 14.29 -7.78 11.67
N PRO A 336 15.26 -8.71 11.46
CA PRO A 336 15.84 -8.92 10.13
C PRO A 336 14.80 -9.27 9.05
N VAL A 337 13.67 -9.87 9.43
CA VAL A 337 12.57 -10.19 8.49
C VAL A 337 11.94 -8.91 7.97
N GLN A 338 11.64 -7.94 8.84
CA GLN A 338 11.16 -6.63 8.48
C GLN A 338 12.15 -5.90 7.54
N THR A 339 13.44 -5.90 7.88
CA THR A 339 14.47 -5.29 7.04
C THR A 339 14.50 -5.86 5.62
N VAL A 340 14.40 -7.18 5.48
CA VAL A 340 14.34 -7.85 4.17
C VAL A 340 13.03 -7.47 3.43
N SER A 341 11.90 -7.48 4.12
CA SER A 341 10.60 -7.09 3.56
C SER A 341 10.65 -5.68 2.99
N ASN A 342 11.11 -4.71 3.79
CA ASN A 342 11.23 -3.31 3.38
C ASN A 342 12.19 -3.12 2.21
N THR A 343 13.32 -3.83 2.19
CA THR A 343 14.27 -3.80 1.07
C THR A 343 13.62 -4.31 -0.23
N VAL A 344 12.83 -5.39 -0.16
CA VAL A 344 12.13 -5.95 -1.32
C VAL A 344 11.04 -4.99 -1.80
N HIS A 345 10.24 -4.44 -0.88
CA HIS A 345 9.18 -3.48 -1.20
C HIS A 345 9.75 -2.20 -1.81
N GLU A 346 10.79 -1.61 -1.20
CA GLU A 346 11.47 -0.45 -1.75
C GLU A 346 12.06 -0.72 -3.14
N GLY A 347 12.71 -1.87 -3.34
CA GLY A 347 13.22 -2.27 -4.65
C GLY A 347 12.10 -2.45 -5.69
N LEU A 348 10.93 -2.93 -5.28
CA LEU A 348 9.76 -3.01 -6.16
C LEU A 348 9.30 -1.61 -6.57
N LEU A 349 9.10 -0.68 -5.64
CA LEU A 349 8.71 0.70 -5.93
C LEU A 349 9.71 1.42 -6.84
N GLN A 350 11.01 1.26 -6.56
CA GLN A 350 12.07 1.83 -7.42
C GLN A 350 12.04 1.27 -8.84
N SER A 351 11.67 -0.01 -9.03
CA SER A 351 11.53 -0.60 -10.38
C SER A 351 10.42 0.05 -11.21
N TYR A 352 9.52 0.77 -10.58
CA TYR A 352 8.46 1.59 -11.19
C TYR A 352 8.76 3.09 -11.16
N ASP A 353 10.03 3.48 -11.10
CA ASP A 353 10.51 4.86 -11.11
C ASP A 353 9.95 5.71 -9.94
N GLN A 354 9.56 5.06 -8.83
CA GLN A 354 9.21 5.75 -7.60
C GLN A 354 10.49 6.07 -6.81
N GLU A 355 11.13 7.20 -7.13
CA GLU A 355 12.48 7.58 -6.68
C GLU A 355 12.61 7.65 -5.15
N LEU A 356 11.52 7.97 -4.46
CA LEU A 356 11.53 8.15 -3.01
C LEU A 356 11.19 6.86 -2.25
N GLY A 357 10.63 5.84 -2.93
CA GLY A 357 10.19 4.60 -2.29
C GLY A 357 9.35 4.87 -1.03
N LEU A 358 9.68 4.21 0.08
CA LEU A 358 9.07 4.44 1.40
C LEU A 358 9.48 5.78 2.06
N LYS A 359 10.46 6.50 1.49
CA LYS A 359 10.94 7.80 2.02
C LYS A 359 10.19 9.01 1.47
N SER A 360 9.09 8.82 0.73
CA SER A 360 8.34 9.89 0.07
C SER A 360 7.41 10.68 1.02
N TYR A 361 7.87 10.92 2.25
CA TYR A 361 7.09 11.69 3.22
C TYR A 361 7.00 13.19 2.90
N GLY A 362 7.89 13.75 2.08
CA GLY A 362 7.91 15.17 1.72
C GLY A 362 6.68 15.60 0.92
N ALA A 363 6.33 14.85 -0.13
CA ALA A 363 5.23 15.26 -1.01
C ALA A 363 3.84 15.16 -0.36
N CYS A 364 3.61 14.22 0.56
CA CYS A 364 2.38 14.19 1.37
C CYS A 364 2.28 15.45 2.25
N VAL A 365 3.40 15.87 2.85
CA VAL A 365 3.45 17.09 3.69
C VAL A 365 3.13 18.33 2.86
N ASP A 366 3.72 18.47 1.67
CA ASP A 366 3.46 19.60 0.78
C ASP A 366 1.98 19.68 0.40
N LEU A 367 1.35 18.53 0.11
CA LEU A 367 -0.08 18.45 -0.18
C LEU A 367 -0.95 18.84 1.01
N LEU A 368 -0.66 18.32 2.20
CA LEU A 368 -1.39 18.64 3.42
C LEU A 368 -1.30 20.14 3.71
N VAL A 369 -0.11 20.73 3.58
CA VAL A 369 0.07 22.17 3.84
C VAL A 369 -0.64 23.00 2.78
N CYS A 370 -0.46 22.70 1.48
CA CYS A 370 -1.12 23.46 0.42
C CYS A 370 -2.65 23.41 0.54
N HIS A 371 -3.22 22.26 0.91
CA HIS A 371 -4.67 22.08 1.00
C HIS A 371 -5.27 22.72 2.25
N TYR A 372 -4.65 22.54 3.42
CA TYR A 372 -5.24 22.95 4.71
C TYR A 372 -4.72 24.27 5.27
N LEU A 373 -3.83 25.01 4.56
CA LEU A 373 -3.28 26.28 5.06
C LEU A 373 -4.34 27.34 5.34
N ASN A 374 -5.31 27.48 4.44
CA ASN A 374 -6.38 28.47 4.60
C ASN A 374 -7.30 28.11 5.79
N ASP A 375 -7.62 26.84 5.95
CA ASP A 375 -8.44 26.36 7.07
C ASP A 375 -7.71 26.57 8.39
N ALA A 376 -6.41 26.28 8.44
CA ALA A 376 -5.56 26.51 9.61
C ALA A 376 -5.49 28.00 10.00
N GLN A 377 -5.33 28.90 9.02
CA GLN A 377 -5.32 30.34 9.26
C GLN A 377 -6.67 30.86 9.75
N SER A 378 -7.77 30.38 9.18
CA SER A 378 -9.12 30.73 9.60
C SER A 378 -9.41 30.27 11.02
N TYR A 379 -9.05 29.06 11.36
CA TYR A 379 -9.21 28.47 12.69
C TYR A 379 -8.59 29.36 13.77
N PHE A 380 -7.32 29.77 13.61
CA PHE A 380 -6.64 30.60 14.62
C PHE A 380 -7.05 32.09 14.57
N SER A 381 -7.66 32.58 13.50
CA SER A 381 -8.18 33.93 13.46
C SER A 381 -9.50 34.07 14.22
N GLU A 382 -10.34 33.04 14.22
CA GLU A 382 -11.59 33.00 15.00
C GLU A 382 -11.31 32.88 16.51
N GLU A 383 -10.33 32.05 16.90
CA GLU A 383 -9.91 31.89 18.30
C GLU A 383 -9.39 33.21 18.94
N ASN A 384 -8.85 34.13 18.14
CA ASN A 384 -8.35 35.42 18.63
C ASN A 384 -9.45 36.50 18.73
N THR A 385 -10.68 36.23 18.34
CA THR A 385 -11.81 37.17 18.33
C THR A 385 -12.80 36.93 19.47
N ASP A 386 -12.71 35.83 20.20
CA ASP A 386 -13.48 35.47 21.39
C ASP A 386 -12.68 35.73 22.69
#